data_b4fc91a2b4cbfa37bf9539f7cba4d987
#
_entry.id   b4fc91a2b4cbfa37bf9539f7cba4d987
#
_cell.length_a   1.000
_cell.length_b   1.000
_cell.length_c   1.000
_cell.angle_alpha   90.00
_cell.angle_beta   90.00
_cell.angle_gamma   90.00
#
_symmetry.space_group_name_H-M   'P 1'
#
loop_
_entity.id
_entity.type
_entity.pdbx_description
1 polymer ?
#
loop_
_entity_poly.entity_id
_entity_poly.type
_entity_poly.pdbx_seq_one_letter_code
_entity_poly.pdbx_strand_id
1 'polypeptide(L)'
;MNVADKINYLLEEKGITKREFAQKLLSLNPLLDRTGKAPSESTIYGYLNGGREIKIELIPYIAEALNVSEQELFTNELEFINDYNFKYSKESREILDLLKFAPRGAIDEIKNYLLKYKKIYDDGIKWFFKLYK
;
A
#
# COMPACT_ATOMS: atom_id res chain seq x y z
N MET A 1 -9.35 11.99 1.56
CA MET A 1 -9.56 10.54 1.29
C MET A 1 -9.62 9.82 2.62
N ASN A 2 -10.71 9.13 2.92
CA ASN A 2 -10.83 8.32 4.13
C ASN A 2 -10.29 6.90 3.91
N VAL A 3 -10.31 6.07 4.96
CA VAL A 3 -9.77 4.71 4.86
C VAL A 3 -10.53 3.87 3.83
N ALA A 4 -11.85 3.98 3.78
CA ALA A 4 -12.65 3.25 2.79
C ALA A 4 -12.27 3.65 1.36
N ASP A 5 -12.11 4.94 1.10
CA ASP A 5 -11.65 5.43 -0.21
C ASP A 5 -10.27 4.89 -0.55
N LYS A 6 -9.38 4.84 0.43
CA LYS A 6 -8.03 4.31 0.25
C LYS A 6 -8.06 2.83 -0.10
N ILE A 7 -8.89 2.05 0.59
CA ILE A 7 -9.06 0.63 0.29
C ILE A 7 -9.56 0.44 -1.14
N ASN A 8 -10.59 1.17 -1.54
CA ASN A 8 -11.13 1.10 -2.90
C ASN A 8 -10.09 1.48 -3.96
N TYR A 9 -9.29 2.50 -3.68
CA TYR A 9 -8.18 2.90 -4.53
C TYR A 9 -7.17 1.75 -4.70
N LEU A 10 -6.79 1.11 -3.59
CA LEU A 10 -5.86 -0.01 -3.62
C LEU A 10 -6.41 -1.23 -4.36
N LEU A 11 -7.70 -1.50 -4.22
CA LEU A 11 -8.35 -2.58 -4.95
C LEU A 11 -8.27 -2.34 -6.46
N GLU A 12 -8.55 -1.13 -6.88
CA GLU A 12 -8.48 -0.74 -8.29
C GLU A 12 -7.06 -0.83 -8.81
N GLU A 13 -6.09 -0.28 -8.06
CA GLU A 13 -4.68 -0.30 -8.42
C GLU A 13 -4.15 -1.73 -8.57
N LYS A 14 -4.53 -2.62 -7.67
CA LYS A 14 -4.07 -4.02 -7.67
C LYS A 14 -4.90 -4.95 -8.55
N GLY A 15 -5.99 -4.46 -9.13
CA GLY A 15 -6.88 -5.28 -9.94
C GLY A 15 -7.63 -6.34 -9.14
N ILE A 16 -7.92 -6.07 -7.88
CA ILE A 16 -8.64 -6.98 -6.97
C ILE A 16 -10.09 -6.56 -6.91
N THR A 17 -11.02 -7.51 -7.11
CA THR A 17 -12.44 -7.22 -6.97
C THR A 17 -12.83 -7.11 -5.49
N LYS A 18 -13.94 -6.42 -5.22
CA LYS A 18 -14.48 -6.33 -3.86
C LYS A 18 -14.77 -7.71 -3.27
N ARG A 19 -15.27 -8.62 -4.09
CA ARG A 19 -15.54 -10.00 -3.68
C ARG A 19 -14.27 -10.74 -3.29
N GLU A 20 -13.22 -10.64 -4.11
CA GLU A 20 -11.93 -11.25 -3.81
C GLU A 20 -11.34 -10.69 -2.52
N PHE A 21 -11.44 -9.39 -2.33
CA PHE A 21 -11.00 -8.74 -1.08
C PHE A 21 -11.78 -9.27 0.13
N ALA A 22 -13.10 -9.35 0.03
CA ALA A 22 -13.94 -9.84 1.12
C ALA A 22 -13.60 -11.29 1.48
N GLN A 23 -13.41 -12.13 0.48
CA GLN A 23 -13.03 -13.53 0.67
C GLN A 23 -11.66 -13.64 1.33
N LYS A 24 -10.69 -12.85 0.87
CA LYS A 24 -9.34 -12.86 1.43
C LYS A 24 -9.32 -12.36 2.86
N LEU A 25 -10.05 -11.29 3.16
CA LEU A 25 -10.18 -10.75 4.51
C LEU A 25 -10.79 -11.79 5.45
N LEU A 26 -11.86 -12.44 5.04
CA LEU A 26 -12.50 -13.47 5.84
C LEU A 26 -11.63 -14.70 6.06
N SER A 27 -10.76 -15.02 5.09
CA SER A 27 -9.81 -16.14 5.22
C SER A 27 -8.78 -15.91 6.32
N LEU A 28 -8.54 -14.67 6.72
CA LEU A 28 -7.63 -14.32 7.80
C LEU A 28 -8.28 -14.43 9.18
N ASN A 29 -9.57 -14.78 9.21
CA ASN A 29 -10.35 -14.93 10.44
C ASN A 29 -10.32 -13.69 11.34
N PRO A 30 -10.66 -12.50 10.81
CA PRO A 30 -10.67 -11.26 11.59
C PRO A 30 -11.81 -11.29 12.58
N LEU A 31 -11.53 -10.95 13.84
CA LEU A 31 -12.55 -10.97 14.90
C LEU A 31 -12.86 -9.55 15.35
N LEU A 32 -14.16 -9.23 15.41
CA LEU A 32 -14.64 -7.98 15.96
C LEU A 32 -14.63 -8.06 17.49
N ASP A 33 -14.14 -7.04 18.16
CA ASP A 33 -14.07 -6.99 19.62
C ASP A 33 -15.45 -7.10 20.26
N ARG A 34 -16.43 -6.44 19.65
CA ARG A 34 -17.80 -6.39 20.18
C ARG A 34 -18.50 -7.75 20.15
N THR A 35 -18.33 -8.51 19.10
CA THR A 35 -19.06 -9.78 18.89
C THR A 35 -18.21 -11.02 19.09
N GLY A 36 -16.88 -10.87 19.04
CA GLY A 36 -15.95 -11.99 19.04
C GLY A 36 -16.01 -12.83 17.76
N LYS A 37 -16.68 -12.34 16.73
CA LYS A 37 -16.89 -13.05 15.46
C LYS A 37 -16.39 -12.20 14.31
N ALA A 38 -16.13 -12.86 13.18
CA ALA A 38 -15.79 -12.16 11.94
C ALA A 38 -16.99 -11.35 11.44
N PRO A 39 -16.75 -10.22 10.76
CA PRO A 39 -17.83 -9.50 10.11
C PRO A 39 -18.44 -10.33 8.98
N SER A 40 -19.71 -10.10 8.67
CA SER A 40 -20.32 -10.73 7.52
C SER A 40 -19.79 -10.12 6.23
N GLU A 41 -19.94 -10.85 5.13
CA GLU A 41 -19.57 -10.32 3.80
C GLU A 41 -20.33 -9.03 3.49
N SER A 42 -21.62 -8.98 3.84
CA SER A 42 -22.44 -7.78 3.69
C SER A 42 -21.89 -6.59 4.48
N THR A 43 -21.39 -6.82 5.68
CA THR A 43 -20.75 -5.79 6.52
C THR A 43 -19.48 -5.27 5.85
N ILE A 44 -18.68 -6.15 5.26
CA ILE A 44 -17.46 -5.77 4.56
C ILE A 44 -17.80 -4.87 3.35
N TYR A 45 -18.81 -5.22 2.57
CA TYR A 45 -19.27 -4.35 1.49
C TYR A 45 -19.77 -3.00 2.02
N GLY A 46 -20.39 -2.99 3.20
CA GLY A 46 -20.78 -1.75 3.86
C GLY A 46 -19.59 -0.86 4.20
N TYR A 47 -18.46 -1.45 4.60
CA TYR A 47 -17.22 -0.70 4.81
C TYR A 47 -16.70 -0.08 3.51
N LEU A 48 -16.74 -0.85 2.42
CA LEU A 48 -16.22 -0.40 1.13
C LEU A 48 -17.05 0.70 0.51
N ASN A 49 -18.37 0.69 0.70
CA ASN A 49 -19.24 1.72 0.13
C ASN A 49 -19.43 2.94 1.04
N GLY A 50 -18.78 2.95 2.21
CA GLY A 50 -18.87 4.06 3.15
C GLY A 50 -20.12 4.07 4.02
N GLY A 51 -20.99 3.06 3.91
CA GLY A 51 -22.20 2.96 4.71
C GLY A 51 -21.99 2.53 6.15
N ARG A 52 -20.84 1.95 6.43
CA ARG A 52 -20.45 1.51 7.77
C ARG A 52 -19.03 1.97 8.09
N GLU A 53 -18.81 2.36 9.34
CA GLU A 53 -17.50 2.73 9.82
C GLU A 53 -16.63 1.49 10.02
N ILE A 54 -15.40 1.52 9.52
CA ILE A 54 -14.44 0.45 9.67
C ILE A 54 -13.94 0.42 11.12
N LYS A 55 -14.00 -0.74 11.75
CA LYS A 55 -13.51 -0.91 13.12
C LYS A 55 -11.99 -1.00 13.13
N ILE A 56 -11.39 -0.33 14.11
CA ILE A 56 -9.93 -0.23 14.21
C ILE A 56 -9.26 -1.60 14.34
N GLU A 57 -9.90 -2.56 15.02
CA GLU A 57 -9.37 -3.91 15.18
C GLU A 57 -9.24 -4.68 13.87
N LEU A 58 -9.94 -4.23 12.81
CA LEU A 58 -9.85 -4.84 11.49
C LEU A 58 -8.68 -4.31 10.66
N ILE A 59 -8.09 -3.20 11.02
CA ILE A 59 -7.03 -2.56 10.24
C ILE A 59 -5.84 -3.48 9.95
N PRO A 60 -5.29 -4.23 10.92
CA PRO A 60 -4.21 -5.17 10.62
C PRO A 60 -4.58 -6.23 9.59
N TYR A 61 -5.80 -6.74 9.68
CA TYR A 61 -6.28 -7.77 8.74
C TYR A 61 -6.51 -7.20 7.34
N ILE A 62 -7.03 -5.99 7.25
CA ILE A 62 -7.23 -5.30 5.98
C ILE A 62 -5.88 -5.04 5.30
N ALA A 63 -4.91 -4.55 6.05
CA ALA A 63 -3.55 -4.33 5.54
C ALA A 63 -2.94 -5.63 5.02
N GLU A 64 -3.07 -6.72 5.74
CA GLU A 64 -2.58 -8.03 5.32
C GLU A 64 -3.30 -8.52 4.07
N ALA A 65 -4.62 -8.37 4.02
CA ALA A 65 -5.40 -8.77 2.84
C ALA A 65 -4.99 -8.02 1.58
N LEU A 66 -4.58 -6.77 1.73
CA LEU A 66 -4.14 -5.92 0.63
C LEU A 66 -2.63 -5.96 0.39
N ASN A 67 -1.89 -6.64 1.27
CA ASN A 67 -0.43 -6.70 1.22
C ASN A 67 0.21 -5.30 1.26
N VAL A 68 -0.26 -4.48 2.18
CA VAL A 68 0.27 -3.14 2.43
C VAL A 68 0.53 -2.98 3.93
N SER A 69 1.26 -1.93 4.31
CA SER A 69 1.41 -1.59 5.72
C SER A 69 0.14 -0.95 6.27
N GLU A 70 -0.08 -1.06 7.56
CA GLU A 70 -1.21 -0.38 8.21
C GLU A 70 -1.14 1.13 8.00
N GLN A 71 0.05 1.68 8.09
CA GLN A 71 0.27 3.11 7.89
C GLN A 71 -0.18 3.57 6.51
N GLU A 72 0.00 2.74 5.49
CA GLU A 72 -0.41 3.08 4.12
C GLU A 72 -1.92 3.29 4.01
N LEU A 73 -2.72 2.60 4.83
CA LEU A 73 -4.17 2.80 4.84
C LEU A 73 -4.58 4.19 5.31
N PHE A 74 -3.74 4.83 6.10
CA PHE A 74 -4.00 6.16 6.65
C PHE A 74 -3.26 7.27 5.91
N THR A 75 -2.40 6.90 4.95
CA THR A 75 -1.65 7.90 4.18
C THR A 75 -2.56 8.54 3.15
N ASN A 76 -2.67 9.85 3.23
CA ASN A 76 -3.37 10.61 2.22
C ASN A 76 -2.41 10.93 1.07
N GLU A 77 -2.39 10.06 0.06
CA GLU A 77 -1.50 10.23 -1.08
C GLU A 77 -1.78 11.48 -1.90
N LEU A 78 -3.00 12.01 -1.80
CA LEU A 78 -3.34 13.25 -2.47
C LEU A 78 -2.51 14.43 -1.97
N GLU A 79 -2.07 14.38 -0.71
CA GLU A 79 -1.20 15.40 -0.15
C GLU A 79 0.22 15.31 -0.67
N PHE A 80 0.60 14.14 -1.16
CA PHE A 80 1.93 13.89 -1.70
C PHE A 80 1.94 13.90 -3.22
N ILE A 81 0.82 14.12 -3.81
CA ILE A 81 0.74 14.14 -5.25
C ILE A 81 1.38 15.41 -5.77
N ASN A 82 2.53 15.13 -6.04
CA ASN A 82 2.93 15.38 -7.42
C ASN A 82 2.59 14.12 -8.23
N ASP A 83 2.27 14.27 -9.48
CA ASP A 83 1.93 13.21 -10.41
C ASP A 83 2.96 12.08 -10.45
N TYR A 84 4.18 12.37 -10.04
CA TYR A 84 5.30 11.45 -9.96
C TYR A 84 5.04 10.29 -8.99
N ASN A 85 4.64 10.60 -7.75
CA ASN A 85 4.41 9.57 -6.73
C ASN A 85 3.24 8.67 -7.08
N PHE A 86 2.21 9.25 -7.67
CA PHE A 86 1.05 8.51 -8.12
C PHE A 86 1.40 7.52 -9.25
N LYS A 87 2.18 7.97 -10.21
CA LYS A 87 2.61 7.15 -11.36
C LYS A 87 3.44 5.95 -10.93
N TYR A 88 4.33 6.11 -9.95
CA TYR A 88 5.28 5.08 -9.59
C TYR A 88 4.87 4.23 -8.40
N SER A 89 3.78 4.54 -7.70
CA SER A 89 3.36 3.78 -6.51
C SER A 89 3.02 2.33 -6.83
N LYS A 90 2.34 2.07 -7.93
CA LYS A 90 2.01 0.73 -8.39
C LYS A 90 3.25 -0.07 -8.76
N GLU A 91 4.13 0.53 -9.54
CA GLU A 91 5.38 -0.12 -9.96
C GLU A 91 6.28 -0.42 -8.77
N SER A 92 6.35 0.48 -7.80
CA SER A 92 7.12 0.28 -6.58
C SER A 92 6.59 -0.91 -5.79
N ARG A 93 5.28 -1.07 -5.67
CA ARG A 93 4.67 -2.22 -5.00
C ARG A 93 4.95 -3.52 -5.72
N GLU A 94 4.88 -3.51 -7.04
CA GLU A 94 5.21 -4.68 -7.84
C GLU A 94 6.65 -5.14 -7.59
N ILE A 95 7.58 -4.19 -7.53
CA ILE A 95 8.98 -4.48 -7.24
C ILE A 95 9.13 -5.06 -5.82
N LEU A 96 8.48 -4.45 -4.82
CA LEU A 96 8.52 -4.96 -3.46
C LEU A 96 7.96 -6.37 -3.34
N ASP A 97 6.86 -6.65 -4.04
CA ASP A 97 6.28 -7.99 -4.05
C ASP A 97 7.21 -9.03 -4.67
N LEU A 98 7.97 -8.64 -5.68
CA LEU A 98 8.92 -9.54 -6.33
C LEU A 98 10.17 -9.80 -5.47
N LEU A 99 10.51 -8.89 -4.56
CA LEU A 99 11.68 -9.05 -3.70
C LEU A 99 11.61 -10.29 -2.81
N LYS A 100 10.41 -10.75 -2.45
CA LYS A 100 10.25 -11.96 -1.64
C LYS A 100 10.79 -13.23 -2.32
N PHE A 101 10.93 -13.20 -3.64
CA PHE A 101 11.50 -14.32 -4.41
C PHE A 101 13.00 -14.19 -4.61
N ALA A 102 13.58 -13.06 -4.24
CA ALA A 102 14.99 -12.79 -4.51
C ALA A 102 15.89 -13.49 -3.48
N PRO A 103 16.94 -14.21 -3.91
CA PRO A 103 17.95 -14.68 -2.99
C PRO A 103 18.73 -13.50 -2.40
N ARG A 104 19.36 -13.72 -1.27
CA ARG A 104 20.04 -12.65 -0.51
C ARG A 104 21.05 -11.86 -1.35
N GLY A 105 21.83 -12.55 -2.18
CA GLY A 105 22.81 -11.88 -3.05
C GLY A 105 22.16 -10.97 -4.09
N ALA A 106 20.99 -11.36 -4.61
CA ALA A 106 20.26 -10.54 -5.56
C ALA A 106 19.75 -9.24 -4.93
N ILE A 107 19.36 -9.28 -3.65
CA ILE A 107 18.91 -8.07 -2.94
C ILE A 107 20.08 -7.09 -2.82
N ASP A 108 21.29 -7.57 -2.51
CA ASP A 108 22.48 -6.72 -2.44
C ASP A 108 22.80 -6.09 -3.80
N GLU A 109 22.67 -6.84 -4.88
CA GLU A 109 22.88 -6.33 -6.25
C GLU A 109 21.87 -5.22 -6.60
N ILE A 110 20.61 -5.44 -6.27
CA ILE A 110 19.54 -4.44 -6.50
C ILE A 110 19.84 -3.18 -5.70
N LYS A 111 20.21 -3.33 -4.43
CA LYS A 111 20.57 -2.21 -3.57
C LYS A 111 21.75 -1.41 -4.15
N ASN A 112 22.78 -2.09 -4.59
CA ASN A 112 23.96 -1.44 -5.19
C ASN A 112 23.58 -0.70 -6.48
N TYR A 113 22.71 -1.30 -7.30
CA TYR A 113 22.21 -0.68 -8.52
C TYR A 113 21.48 0.64 -8.21
N LEU A 114 20.59 0.62 -7.23
CA LEU A 114 19.84 1.81 -6.82
C LEU A 114 20.75 2.88 -6.19
N LEU A 115 21.79 2.47 -5.47
CA LEU A 115 22.75 3.40 -4.87
C LEU A 115 23.54 4.17 -5.93
N LYS A 116 23.80 3.58 -7.10
CA LYS A 116 24.43 4.29 -8.23
C LYS A 116 23.54 5.46 -8.69
N TYR A 117 22.23 5.23 -8.80
CA TYR A 117 21.30 6.29 -9.21
C TYR A 117 21.17 7.37 -8.16
N LYS A 118 21.18 6.97 -6.88
CA LYS A 118 21.17 7.94 -5.79
C LYS A 118 22.39 8.86 -5.84
N LYS A 119 23.56 8.29 -6.13
CA LYS A 119 24.79 9.08 -6.26
C LYS A 119 24.70 10.07 -7.43
N ILE A 120 24.21 9.62 -8.58
CA ILE A 120 24.00 10.47 -9.75
C ILE A 120 23.05 11.62 -9.41
N TYR A 121 21.96 11.31 -8.73
CA TYR A 121 20.98 12.30 -8.29
C TYR A 121 21.60 13.33 -7.35
N ASP A 122 22.33 12.88 -6.34
CA ASP A 122 22.98 13.75 -5.35
C ASP A 122 24.02 14.65 -6.03
N ASP A 123 24.81 14.11 -6.94
CA ASP A 123 25.81 14.89 -7.70
C ASP A 123 25.15 15.91 -8.60
N GLY A 124 24.03 15.57 -9.22
CA GLY A 124 23.24 16.48 -10.05
C GLY A 124 22.65 17.64 -9.25
N ILE A 125 22.14 17.36 -8.04
CA ILE A 125 21.64 18.41 -7.15
C ILE A 125 22.76 19.33 -6.72
N LYS A 126 23.91 18.79 -6.33
CA LYS A 126 25.07 19.58 -5.95
C LYS A 126 25.49 20.51 -7.08
N TRP A 127 25.51 19.98 -8.31
CA TRP A 127 25.84 20.76 -9.50
C TRP A 127 24.82 21.89 -9.73
N PHE A 128 23.53 21.58 -9.58
CA PHE A 128 22.45 22.55 -9.71
C PHE A 128 22.59 23.69 -8.70
N PHE A 129 22.81 23.39 -7.43
CA PHE A 129 23.01 24.39 -6.40
C PHE A 129 24.27 25.20 -6.64
N LYS A 130 25.31 24.62 -7.16
CA LYS A 130 26.55 25.31 -7.49
C LYS A 130 26.32 26.36 -8.59
N LEU A 131 25.45 26.07 -9.56
CA LEU A 131 25.12 26.95 -10.67
C LEU A 131 24.29 28.16 -10.25
N TYR A 132 23.40 28.00 -9.30
CA TYR A 132 22.40 28.99 -8.92
C TYR A 132 22.69 29.69 -7.59
N LYS A 133 23.88 29.54 -7.09
CA LYS A 133 24.30 30.27 -5.90
C LYS A 133 24.76 31.69 -6.25
#